data_61dbf0fe68ab22c0f01f0b6a0970e886
#
_entry.id   61dbf0fe68ab22c0f01f0b6a0970e886
#
_cell.length_a   1.000
_cell.length_b   1.000
_cell.length_c   1.000
_cell.angle_alpha   90.00
_cell.angle_beta   90.00
_cell.angle_gamma   90.00
#
_symmetry.space_group_name_H-M   'P 1'
#
loop_
_entity.id
_entity.type
_entity.pdbx_description
1 polymer ?
#
loop_
_entity_poly.entity_id
_entity_poly.type
_entity_poly.pdbx_seq_one_letter_code
_entity_poly.pdbx_strand_id
1 'polypeptide(L)'
;MSVCLILLSLCSCNTDDDKKQTATEIMMDTVVTLTVWDGSDEILDGALDICRKYNALFSKTVESSDVSRINRAAGNVTSVDPETAELIKFSQFVSRSCDGAFDITVLPLTELWNISSATAPPDSESIDKAKKAVGYGRVTVNGTDITTPEDIGIDLGGIAKGYIADRVRDYF
;
A
#
# COMPACT_ATOMS: atom_id res chain seq x y z
N MET A 1 -72.03 2.63 32.22
CA MET A 1 -70.57 2.79 32.42
C MET A 1 -69.89 2.12 31.26
N SER A 2 -69.38 2.96 30.32
CA SER A 2 -68.70 2.50 29.11
C SER A 2 -67.20 2.61 29.34
N VAL A 3 -66.52 1.46 29.34
CA VAL A 3 -65.07 1.38 29.52
C VAL A 3 -64.43 1.53 28.12
N CYS A 4 -63.78 2.67 27.90
CA CYS A 4 -63.01 2.93 26.68
C CYS A 4 -61.63 2.31 26.82
N LEU A 5 -61.35 1.24 26.05
CA LEU A 5 -60.05 0.57 26.00
C LEU A 5 -59.18 1.34 25.02
N ILE A 6 -58.20 2.08 25.52
CA ILE A 6 -57.19 2.77 24.68
C ILE A 6 -56.09 1.74 24.39
N LEU A 7 -56.05 1.24 23.12
CA LEU A 7 -54.91 0.50 22.61
C LEU A 7 -53.76 1.47 22.32
N LEU A 8 -52.77 1.50 23.16
CA LEU A 8 -51.46 2.11 22.85
C LEU A 8 -50.72 1.17 21.91
N SER A 9 -50.71 1.53 20.61
CA SER A 9 -49.76 0.94 19.65
C SER A 9 -48.38 1.50 19.94
N LEU A 10 -47.52 0.67 20.55
CA LEU A 10 -46.11 0.92 20.63
C LEU A 10 -45.53 0.76 19.21
N CYS A 11 -45.36 1.88 18.48
CA CYS A 11 -44.42 1.92 17.35
C CYS A 11 -43.01 1.68 17.92
N SER A 12 -42.55 0.45 17.84
CA SER A 12 -41.13 0.15 17.94
C SER A 12 -40.48 0.76 16.71
N CYS A 13 -39.85 1.92 16.85
CA CYS A 13 -38.84 2.33 15.88
C CYS A 13 -37.73 1.29 15.98
N ASN A 14 -37.73 0.33 15.06
CA ASN A 14 -36.54 -0.42 14.74
C ASN A 14 -35.60 0.61 14.12
N THR A 15 -34.67 1.16 14.87
CA THR A 15 -33.48 1.75 14.31
C THR A 15 -32.79 0.57 13.64
N ASP A 16 -32.86 0.51 12.30
CA ASP A 16 -31.91 -0.26 11.52
C ASP A 16 -30.54 0.25 11.97
N ASP A 17 -29.92 -0.47 12.89
CA ASP A 17 -28.51 -0.30 13.19
C ASP A 17 -27.83 -0.59 11.86
N ASP A 18 -27.31 0.46 11.20
CA ASP A 18 -26.53 0.35 9.98
C ASP A 18 -25.60 -0.86 10.16
N LYS A 19 -25.79 -1.91 9.36
CA LYS A 19 -25.04 -3.16 9.52
C LYS A 19 -23.58 -2.90 9.17
N LYS A 20 -22.85 -2.37 10.14
CA LYS A 20 -21.43 -2.10 10.05
C LYS A 20 -20.67 -3.44 10.09
N GLN A 21 -19.95 -3.74 9.02
CA GLN A 21 -19.01 -4.86 8.95
C GLN A 21 -17.58 -4.31 8.89
N THR A 22 -16.68 -4.97 9.59
CA THR A 22 -15.28 -4.54 9.68
C THR A 22 -14.37 -5.76 9.65
N ALA A 23 -13.35 -5.70 8.78
CA ALA A 23 -12.28 -6.70 8.77
C ALA A 23 -10.93 -6.00 8.92
N THR A 24 -10.00 -6.67 9.61
CA THR A 24 -8.68 -6.14 9.91
C THR A 24 -7.62 -7.19 9.61
N GLU A 25 -6.61 -6.83 8.83
CA GLU A 25 -5.45 -7.67 8.53
C GLU A 25 -4.14 -6.87 8.64
N ILE A 26 -3.05 -7.59 8.91
CA ILE A 26 -1.70 -7.02 8.89
C ILE A 26 -1.11 -7.26 7.50
N MET A 27 -0.85 -6.20 6.76
CA MET A 27 -0.21 -6.23 5.44
C MET A 27 0.47 -4.91 5.15
N MET A 28 1.44 -4.88 4.22
CA MET A 28 2.20 -3.67 3.87
C MET A 28 2.86 -3.00 5.10
N ASP A 29 3.38 -3.81 6.02
CA ASP A 29 4.02 -3.39 7.28
C ASP A 29 3.12 -2.49 8.16
N THR A 30 1.78 -2.64 8.06
CA THR A 30 0.80 -1.87 8.83
C THR A 30 -0.46 -2.69 9.09
N VAL A 31 -1.38 -2.11 9.87
CA VAL A 31 -2.74 -2.65 10.07
C VAL A 31 -3.66 -2.02 9.04
N VAL A 32 -4.29 -2.84 8.21
CA VAL A 32 -5.34 -2.44 7.27
C VAL A 32 -6.68 -2.80 7.87
N THR A 33 -7.55 -1.82 8.02
CA THR A 33 -8.93 -2.01 8.49
C THR A 33 -9.89 -1.49 7.42
N LEU A 34 -10.74 -2.38 6.93
CA LEU A 34 -11.84 -2.04 6.03
C LEU A 34 -13.15 -2.08 6.79
N THR A 35 -13.99 -1.08 6.56
CA THR A 35 -15.32 -0.99 7.16
C THR A 35 -16.33 -0.69 6.06
N VAL A 36 -17.39 -1.49 6.01
CA VAL A 36 -18.50 -1.33 5.07
C VAL A 36 -19.79 -1.20 5.87
N TRP A 37 -20.66 -0.28 5.45
CA TRP A 37 -22.02 -0.11 5.97
C TRP A 37 -22.98 -0.67 4.94
N ASP A 38 -23.96 -1.45 5.40
CA ASP A 38 -24.99 -2.11 4.56
C ASP A 38 -24.43 -3.01 3.43
N GLY A 39 -23.14 -3.43 3.53
CA GLY A 39 -22.50 -4.36 2.64
C GLY A 39 -22.69 -5.82 3.06
N SER A 40 -22.31 -6.75 2.19
CA SER A 40 -22.22 -8.18 2.53
C SER A 40 -20.77 -8.55 2.93
N ASP A 41 -20.62 -9.70 3.61
CA ASP A 41 -19.30 -10.27 3.93
C ASP A 41 -18.49 -10.51 2.64
N GLU A 42 -19.14 -10.90 1.55
CA GLU A 42 -18.50 -11.13 0.24
C GLU A 42 -17.88 -9.85 -0.34
N ILE A 43 -18.56 -8.69 -0.17
CA ILE A 43 -18.02 -7.39 -0.60
C ILE A 43 -16.77 -7.04 0.21
N LEU A 44 -16.82 -7.27 1.51
CA LEU A 44 -15.68 -6.99 2.40
C LEU A 44 -14.49 -7.91 2.10
N ASP A 45 -14.75 -9.20 1.88
CA ASP A 45 -13.72 -10.17 1.50
C ASP A 45 -13.10 -9.84 0.14
N GLY A 46 -13.91 -9.46 -0.86
CA GLY A 46 -13.41 -9.03 -2.16
C GLY A 46 -12.51 -7.78 -2.08
N ALA A 47 -12.86 -6.82 -1.23
CA ALA A 47 -12.02 -5.65 -0.97
C ALA A 47 -10.69 -6.02 -0.27
N LEU A 48 -10.72 -6.99 0.67
CA LEU A 48 -9.50 -7.52 1.29
C LEU A 48 -8.63 -8.26 0.27
N ASP A 49 -9.21 -9.02 -0.63
CA ASP A 49 -8.47 -9.73 -1.68
C ASP A 49 -7.71 -8.77 -2.60
N ILE A 50 -8.27 -7.60 -2.89
CA ILE A 50 -7.56 -6.53 -3.59
C ILE A 50 -6.33 -6.09 -2.79
N CYS A 51 -6.49 -5.85 -1.49
CA CYS A 51 -5.37 -5.47 -0.62
C CYS A 51 -4.29 -6.58 -0.58
N ARG A 52 -4.68 -7.84 -0.47
CA ARG A 52 -3.78 -9.01 -0.47
C ARG A 52 -3.02 -9.14 -1.79
N LYS A 53 -3.72 -8.96 -2.93
CA LYS A 53 -3.11 -8.94 -4.27
C LYS A 53 -1.96 -7.94 -4.33
N TYR A 54 -2.21 -6.70 -3.96
CA TYR A 54 -1.19 -5.66 -4.07
C TYR A 54 -0.09 -5.78 -3.01
N ASN A 55 -0.39 -6.30 -1.82
CA ASN A 55 0.64 -6.66 -0.87
C ASN A 55 1.60 -7.72 -1.46
N ALA A 56 1.08 -8.72 -2.17
CA ALA A 56 1.88 -9.72 -2.85
C ALA A 56 2.73 -9.16 -4.01
N LEU A 57 2.32 -8.05 -4.62
CA LEU A 57 3.06 -7.40 -5.71
C LEU A 57 4.07 -6.35 -5.20
N PHE A 58 3.66 -5.51 -4.25
CA PHE A 58 4.38 -4.27 -3.91
C PHE A 58 5.20 -4.33 -2.63
N SER A 59 5.06 -5.38 -1.80
CA SER A 59 5.79 -5.50 -0.56
C SER A 59 7.29 -5.68 -0.80
N LYS A 60 8.12 -4.94 -0.06
CA LYS A 60 9.58 -5.16 -0.03
C LYS A 60 9.99 -6.31 0.88
N THR A 61 9.07 -6.85 1.70
CA THR A 61 9.34 -7.92 2.67
C THR A 61 8.78 -9.28 2.25
N VAL A 62 7.80 -9.33 1.34
CA VAL A 62 7.31 -10.58 0.74
C VAL A 62 8.30 -11.02 -0.34
N GLU A 63 8.98 -12.14 -0.12
CA GLU A 63 10.09 -12.60 -0.98
C GLU A 63 9.70 -12.78 -2.46
N SER A 64 8.49 -13.27 -2.73
CA SER A 64 7.98 -13.51 -4.09
C SER A 64 7.43 -12.27 -4.78
N SER A 65 7.32 -11.14 -4.09
CA SER A 65 6.79 -9.91 -4.66
C SER A 65 7.64 -9.36 -5.80
N ASP A 66 7.05 -8.56 -6.67
CA ASP A 66 7.78 -7.89 -7.75
C ASP A 66 8.84 -6.94 -7.21
N VAL A 67 8.52 -6.16 -6.19
CA VAL A 67 9.47 -5.23 -5.55
C VAL A 67 10.67 -5.97 -4.97
N SER A 68 10.45 -7.06 -4.23
CA SER A 68 11.54 -7.86 -3.68
C SER A 68 12.36 -8.52 -4.77
N ARG A 69 11.75 -8.94 -5.89
CA ARG A 69 12.45 -9.50 -7.05
C ARG A 69 13.32 -8.46 -7.75
N ILE A 70 12.80 -7.25 -7.96
CA ILE A 70 13.57 -6.12 -8.52
C ILE A 70 14.77 -5.83 -7.62
N ASN A 71 14.57 -5.70 -6.32
CA ASN A 71 15.63 -5.36 -5.36
C ASN A 71 16.74 -6.44 -5.30
N ARG A 72 16.39 -7.72 -5.50
CA ARG A 72 17.38 -8.82 -5.56
C ARG A 72 18.05 -8.96 -6.92
N ALA A 73 17.49 -8.43 -7.98
CA ALA A 73 18.01 -8.59 -9.33
C ALA A 73 19.33 -7.85 -9.57
N ALA A 74 19.64 -6.82 -8.74
CA ALA A 74 20.96 -6.14 -8.70
C ALA A 74 21.53 -5.86 -10.10
N GLY A 75 20.95 -4.94 -10.83
CA GLY A 75 21.38 -4.57 -12.18
C GLY A 75 20.78 -5.39 -13.33
N ASN A 76 20.14 -6.53 -13.04
CA ASN A 76 19.52 -7.34 -14.06
C ASN A 76 18.06 -6.94 -14.33
N VAL A 77 17.55 -7.31 -15.51
CA VAL A 77 16.15 -7.10 -15.89
C VAL A 77 15.24 -8.01 -15.08
N THR A 78 14.18 -7.45 -14.54
CA THR A 78 13.11 -8.18 -13.86
C THR A 78 11.77 -7.91 -14.56
N SER A 79 11.15 -8.94 -15.09
CA SER A 79 9.79 -8.85 -15.63
C SER A 79 8.78 -8.92 -14.48
N VAL A 80 7.86 -7.94 -14.43
CA VAL A 80 6.91 -7.72 -13.35
C VAL A 80 5.47 -7.71 -13.86
N ASP A 81 4.51 -7.73 -12.93
CA ASP A 81 3.11 -7.50 -13.26
C ASP A 81 2.92 -6.11 -13.90
N PRO A 82 2.03 -5.99 -14.91
CA PRO A 82 1.74 -4.69 -15.55
C PRO A 82 1.36 -3.59 -14.56
N GLU A 83 0.64 -3.90 -13.49
CA GLU A 83 0.24 -2.92 -12.45
C GLU A 83 1.44 -2.45 -11.61
N THR A 84 2.42 -3.34 -11.38
CA THR A 84 3.68 -2.96 -10.75
C THR A 84 4.47 -1.98 -11.63
N ALA A 85 4.58 -2.28 -12.93
CA ALA A 85 5.26 -1.39 -13.88
C ALA A 85 4.55 -0.04 -14.02
N GLU A 86 3.22 -0.03 -14.03
CA GLU A 86 2.40 1.19 -14.04
C GLU A 86 2.67 2.05 -12.81
N LEU A 87 2.64 1.45 -11.62
CA LEU A 87 2.88 2.17 -10.37
C LEU A 87 4.30 2.75 -10.30
N ILE A 88 5.32 2.03 -10.79
CA ILE A 88 6.69 2.53 -10.87
C ILE A 88 6.77 3.72 -11.85
N LYS A 89 6.15 3.65 -13.02
CA LYS A 89 6.08 4.77 -13.97
C LYS A 89 5.38 5.98 -13.37
N PHE A 90 4.26 5.77 -12.69
CA PHE A 90 3.53 6.83 -12.01
C PHE A 90 4.38 7.45 -10.89
N SER A 91 5.08 6.63 -10.12
CA SER A 91 6.02 7.11 -9.09
C SER A 91 7.11 8.01 -9.67
N GLN A 92 7.68 7.64 -10.82
CA GLN A 92 8.67 8.50 -11.52
C GLN A 92 8.06 9.82 -12.01
N PHE A 93 6.80 9.81 -12.45
CA PHE A 93 6.08 11.03 -12.81
C PHE A 93 5.89 11.93 -11.59
N VAL A 94 5.46 11.38 -10.44
CA VAL A 94 5.33 12.13 -9.18
C VAL A 94 6.67 12.71 -8.75
N SER A 95 7.75 11.90 -8.79
CA SER A 95 9.09 12.35 -8.44
C SER A 95 9.55 13.55 -9.28
N ARG A 96 9.32 13.50 -10.60
CA ARG A 96 9.61 14.63 -11.50
C ARG A 96 8.77 15.86 -11.17
N SER A 97 7.49 15.68 -10.82
CA SER A 97 6.56 16.78 -10.55
C SER A 97 6.85 17.53 -9.25
N CYS A 98 7.62 16.92 -8.33
CA CYS A 98 8.00 17.52 -7.05
C CYS A 98 9.52 17.68 -6.90
N ASP A 99 10.25 17.77 -8.02
CA ASP A 99 11.71 17.98 -8.05
C ASP A 99 12.49 16.98 -7.18
N GLY A 100 12.01 15.71 -7.13
CA GLY A 100 12.64 14.64 -6.36
C GLY A 100 12.36 14.67 -4.85
N ALA A 101 11.44 15.49 -4.37
CA ALA A 101 11.03 15.47 -2.96
C ALA A 101 10.35 14.14 -2.56
N PHE A 102 9.78 13.43 -3.52
CA PHE A 102 9.34 12.06 -3.43
C PHE A 102 10.22 11.17 -4.33
N ASP A 103 10.75 10.08 -3.81
CA ASP A 103 11.57 9.12 -4.57
C ASP A 103 11.36 7.69 -4.04
N ILE A 104 10.99 6.77 -4.92
CA ILE A 104 10.81 5.36 -4.57
C ILE A 104 12.13 4.61 -4.39
N THR A 105 13.26 5.20 -4.77
CA THR A 105 14.59 4.58 -4.62
C THR A 105 15.22 4.81 -3.26
N VAL A 106 14.42 5.22 -2.27
CA VAL A 106 14.86 5.51 -0.89
C VAL A 106 15.15 4.26 -0.04
N LEU A 107 14.99 3.04 -0.58
CA LEU A 107 15.17 1.80 0.20
C LEU A 107 16.52 1.78 0.96
N PRO A 108 17.68 2.13 0.38
CA PRO A 108 18.94 2.15 1.11
C PRO A 108 18.94 3.07 2.33
N LEU A 109 18.20 4.18 2.27
CA LEU A 109 18.03 5.08 3.41
C LEU A 109 17.05 4.50 4.43
N THR A 110 15.89 3.97 4.01
CA THR A 110 14.90 3.42 4.93
C THR A 110 15.43 2.21 5.69
N GLU A 111 16.23 1.36 5.05
CA GLU A 111 16.92 0.24 5.70
C GLU A 111 18.00 0.70 6.67
N LEU A 112 18.81 1.70 6.28
CA LEU A 112 19.85 2.27 7.14
C LEU A 112 19.24 2.87 8.42
N TRP A 113 18.14 3.61 8.30
CA TRP A 113 17.47 4.21 9.46
C TRP A 113 16.77 3.17 10.34
N ASN A 114 16.31 2.06 9.79
CA ASN A 114 15.69 0.94 10.50
C ASN A 114 14.79 1.39 11.67
N ILE A 115 13.85 2.29 11.37
CA ILE A 115 13.07 3.07 12.37
C ILE A 115 12.37 2.16 13.40
N SER A 116 12.03 0.92 12.99
CA SER A 116 11.30 -0.03 13.85
C SER A 116 12.16 -0.59 15.00
N SER A 117 13.49 -0.60 14.87
CA SER A 117 14.39 -1.28 15.82
C SER A 117 15.67 -0.50 16.17
N ALA A 118 15.96 0.59 15.46
CA ALA A 118 17.13 1.40 15.73
C ALA A 118 17.02 2.11 17.08
N THR A 119 18.10 2.07 17.86
CA THR A 119 18.23 2.76 19.17
C THR A 119 18.92 4.09 19.08
N ALA A 120 19.55 4.41 17.94
CA ALA A 120 20.24 5.65 17.65
C ALA A 120 20.18 5.95 16.15
N PRO A 121 20.28 7.23 15.74
CA PRO A 121 20.38 7.59 14.35
C PRO A 121 21.68 7.06 13.73
N PRO A 122 21.68 6.75 12.41
CA PRO A 122 22.90 6.40 11.69
C PRO A 122 23.94 7.54 11.71
N ASP A 123 25.22 7.20 11.53
CA ASP A 123 26.27 8.18 11.36
C ASP A 123 26.16 8.92 10.01
N SER A 124 26.78 10.10 9.93
CA SER A 124 26.68 10.97 8.76
C SER A 124 27.33 10.37 7.51
N GLU A 125 28.39 9.59 7.63
CA GLU A 125 29.08 8.95 6.50
C GLU A 125 28.18 7.88 5.86
N SER A 126 27.54 7.05 6.68
CA SER A 126 26.57 6.04 6.24
C SER A 126 25.37 6.68 5.54
N ILE A 127 24.85 7.79 6.08
CA ILE A 127 23.77 8.57 5.48
C ILE A 127 24.19 9.10 4.10
N ASP A 128 25.37 9.72 4.00
CA ASP A 128 25.86 10.29 2.73
C ASP A 128 26.13 9.20 1.68
N LYS A 129 26.56 8.01 2.11
CA LYS A 129 26.69 6.86 1.22
C LYS A 129 25.33 6.40 0.72
N ALA A 130 24.34 6.22 1.60
CA ALA A 130 23.00 5.78 1.21
C ALA A 130 22.28 6.79 0.29
N LYS A 131 22.48 8.09 0.51
CA LYS A 131 21.96 9.15 -0.37
C LYS A 131 22.44 9.03 -1.81
N LYS A 132 23.67 8.57 -2.05
CA LYS A 132 24.21 8.39 -3.41
C LYS A 132 23.50 7.29 -4.19
N ALA A 133 22.86 6.36 -3.48
CA ALA A 133 22.06 5.28 -4.05
C ALA A 133 20.60 5.71 -4.31
N VAL A 134 20.20 6.93 -4.04
CA VAL A 134 18.87 7.46 -4.32
C VAL A 134 18.87 8.19 -5.67
N GLY A 135 17.88 7.92 -6.51
CA GLY A 135 17.73 8.59 -7.79
C GLY A 135 16.73 7.89 -8.72
N TYR A 136 15.45 8.30 -8.66
CA TYR A 136 14.35 7.73 -9.46
C TYR A 136 14.63 7.70 -10.96
N GLY A 137 15.42 8.64 -11.48
CA GLY A 137 15.79 8.71 -12.89
C GLY A 137 16.71 7.58 -13.36
N ARG A 138 17.29 6.80 -12.43
CA ARG A 138 18.16 5.66 -12.72
C ARG A 138 17.39 4.33 -12.86
N VAL A 139 16.09 4.32 -12.54
CA VAL A 139 15.21 3.16 -12.75
C VAL A 139 14.72 3.18 -14.20
N THR A 140 14.99 2.11 -14.93
CA THR A 140 14.52 1.95 -16.31
C THR A 140 13.27 1.09 -16.34
N VAL A 141 12.24 1.56 -17.05
CA VAL A 141 10.98 0.84 -17.26
C VAL A 141 10.73 0.68 -18.75
N ASN A 142 10.76 -0.56 -19.23
CA ASN A 142 10.48 -0.92 -20.63
C ASN A 142 9.34 -1.93 -20.69
N GLY A 143 8.12 -1.46 -20.95
CA GLY A 143 6.93 -2.32 -20.83
C GLY A 143 6.76 -2.78 -19.38
N THR A 144 6.86 -4.08 -19.15
CA THR A 144 6.87 -4.73 -17.84
C THR A 144 8.26 -5.09 -17.33
N ASP A 145 9.31 -4.76 -18.10
CA ASP A 145 10.68 -5.04 -17.72
C ASP A 145 11.28 -3.86 -16.95
N ILE A 146 11.67 -4.12 -15.72
CA ILE A 146 12.27 -3.15 -14.81
C ILE A 146 13.75 -3.46 -14.63
N THR A 147 14.58 -2.42 -14.69
CA THR A 147 16.00 -2.53 -14.35
C THR A 147 16.39 -1.41 -13.39
N THR A 148 17.03 -1.78 -12.29
CA THR A 148 17.65 -0.83 -11.35
C THR A 148 19.17 -1.09 -11.34
N PRO A 149 20.03 -0.07 -11.19
CA PRO A 149 21.44 -0.28 -10.86
C PRO A 149 21.63 -1.12 -9.58
N GLU A 150 22.76 -1.76 -9.43
CA GLU A 150 23.07 -2.65 -8.28
C GLU A 150 22.98 -1.95 -6.92
N ASP A 151 23.27 -0.66 -6.88
CA ASP A 151 23.26 0.15 -5.66
C ASP A 151 21.86 0.73 -5.32
N ILE A 152 20.88 0.58 -6.22
CA ILE A 152 19.51 1.10 -6.03
C ILE A 152 18.57 0.01 -5.57
N GLY A 153 17.86 0.29 -4.48
CA GLY A 153 16.69 -0.49 -4.06
C GLY A 153 15.43 0.39 -4.06
N ILE A 154 14.30 -0.20 -4.45
CA ILE A 154 13.00 0.49 -4.49
C ILE A 154 12.13 0.12 -3.29
N ASP A 155 11.38 1.12 -2.81
CA ASP A 155 10.37 1.00 -1.77
C ASP A 155 9.12 1.77 -2.21
N LEU A 156 8.03 1.06 -2.47
CA LEU A 156 6.75 1.65 -2.89
C LEU A 156 5.86 2.08 -1.71
N GLY A 157 6.30 1.93 -0.46
CA GLY A 157 5.50 2.21 0.74
C GLY A 157 4.93 3.62 0.83
N GLY A 158 5.57 4.60 0.18
CA GLY A 158 5.10 5.99 0.14
C GLY A 158 3.96 6.25 -0.85
N ILE A 159 3.66 5.31 -1.77
CA ILE A 159 2.64 5.49 -2.80
C ILE A 159 1.66 4.32 -2.89
N ALA A 160 2.10 3.10 -2.57
CA ALA A 160 1.31 1.88 -2.74
C ALA A 160 -0.01 1.93 -1.97
N LYS A 161 -0.02 2.45 -0.73
CA LYS A 161 -1.25 2.51 0.07
C LYS A 161 -2.33 3.38 -0.56
N GLY A 162 -1.96 4.50 -1.15
CA GLY A 162 -2.89 5.37 -1.89
C GLY A 162 -3.42 4.68 -3.16
N TYR A 163 -2.54 4.03 -3.92
CA TYR A 163 -2.92 3.26 -5.10
C TYR A 163 -3.91 2.14 -4.76
N ILE A 164 -3.65 1.38 -3.69
CA ILE A 164 -4.53 0.30 -3.24
C ILE A 164 -5.88 0.84 -2.77
N ALA A 165 -5.89 1.96 -2.03
CA ALA A 165 -7.14 2.61 -1.61
C ALA A 165 -8.00 3.02 -2.81
N ASP A 166 -7.40 3.51 -3.89
CA ASP A 166 -8.11 3.81 -5.14
C ASP A 166 -8.70 2.53 -5.78
N ARG A 167 -7.96 1.42 -5.82
CA ARG A 167 -8.47 0.13 -6.35
C ARG A 167 -9.61 -0.44 -5.51
N VAL A 168 -9.51 -0.32 -4.19
CA VAL A 168 -10.60 -0.72 -3.28
C VAL A 168 -11.83 0.16 -3.49
N ARG A 169 -11.65 1.49 -3.61
CA ARG A 169 -12.77 2.41 -3.93
C ARG A 169 -13.43 2.07 -5.26
N ASP A 170 -12.65 1.76 -6.30
CA ASP A 170 -13.16 1.45 -7.62
C ASP A 170 -13.90 0.09 -7.68
N TYR A 171 -13.70 -0.76 -6.68
CA TYR A 171 -14.41 -2.03 -6.51
C TYR A 171 -15.81 -1.84 -5.93
N PHE A 172 -16.03 -0.84 -5.06
CA PHE A 172 -17.35 -0.49 -4.49
C PHE A 172 -18.20 0.32 -5.45
#